data_eec8f3e88b89f36c5819b0df146370af
#
_entry.id   eec8f3e88b89f36c5819b0df146370af
#
_cell.length_a   1.000
_cell.length_b   1.000
_cell.length_c   1.000
_cell.angle_alpha   90.00
_cell.angle_beta   90.00
_cell.angle_gamma   90.00
#
_symmetry.space_group_name_H-M   'P 1'
#
loop_
_entity.id
_entity.type
_entity.pdbx_description
1 polymer ?
#
loop_
_entity_poly.entity_id
_entity_poly.type
_entity_poly.pdbx_seq_one_letter_code
_entity_poly.pdbx_strand_id
1 'polypeptide(L)'
;MMQVLWDRIARTLPRKWTVWSESKISKTGWKTDPSIWLGQTVVWTMIGGTVGFLLGGVAHPFLNAWLATILPGTIFSVRFVSISLGLIGLALTLILRGIQVYYAVERRRKKVEDILPDFLLLVAGNIRAGMTSFSAFKSSARPEFGALSEEIRGATNRSLGTGSFTNALMDVSTSIQSQSLSESVRFFVQANKSGGKIAQLLENTSNDLRRTQDLKRELESSTKTYVIFVAFVMVIATPLLMAVSVSFVSLISNIQTQTLSSGGSSDGGLGFLGGTLSITPAFLEGMAFILLAGNAILAGLFMGMIGQRKPLLGLRYTLPMMAVSVLVFWVSQLFLEGLLGAT
;
A
#
# COMPACT_ATOMS: atom_id res chain seq x y z
N MET A 1 -24.94 18.46 11.34
CA MET A 1 -25.93 17.99 10.34
C MET A 1 -25.44 16.79 9.52
N MET A 2 -24.21 16.79 8.99
CA MET A 2 -23.65 15.66 8.23
C MET A 2 -23.51 14.35 9.04
N GLN A 3 -23.14 14.40 10.33
CA GLN A 3 -22.97 13.20 11.16
C GLN A 3 -24.28 12.40 11.34
N VAL A 4 -25.43 13.09 11.43
CA VAL A 4 -26.75 12.47 11.55
C VAL A 4 -27.16 11.72 10.27
N LEU A 5 -26.75 12.23 9.10
CA LEU A 5 -27.00 11.60 7.81
C LEU A 5 -26.21 10.27 7.68
N TRP A 6 -24.94 10.27 8.12
CA TRP A 6 -24.08 9.09 8.10
C TRP A 6 -24.60 7.98 9.00
N ASP A 7 -25.13 8.33 10.18
CA ASP A 7 -25.71 7.36 11.12
C ASP A 7 -27.02 6.74 10.58
N ARG A 8 -27.86 7.53 9.88
CA ARG A 8 -29.05 6.99 9.22
C ARG A 8 -28.72 5.98 8.12
N ILE A 9 -27.73 6.27 7.28
CA ILE A 9 -27.27 5.36 6.21
C ILE A 9 -26.68 4.07 6.83
N ALA A 10 -25.93 4.18 7.92
CA ALA A 10 -25.34 3.02 8.59
C ALA A 10 -26.40 2.08 9.19
N ARG A 11 -27.52 2.60 9.66
CA ARG A 11 -28.64 1.81 10.24
C ARG A 11 -29.43 1.01 9.21
N THR A 12 -29.34 1.33 7.94
CA THR A 12 -29.97 0.54 6.86
C THR A 12 -29.15 -0.67 6.45
N LEU A 13 -27.90 -0.78 6.92
CA LEU A 13 -26.99 -1.87 6.59
C LEU A 13 -27.22 -3.11 7.50
N PRO A 14 -26.94 -4.33 6.98
CA PRO A 14 -27.07 -5.57 7.76
C PRO A 14 -26.20 -5.54 9.01
N ARG A 15 -26.75 -5.99 10.15
CA ARG A 15 -26.08 -6.02 11.47
C ARG A 15 -24.70 -6.70 11.47
N LYS A 16 -24.46 -7.62 10.53
CA LYS A 16 -23.16 -8.28 10.35
C LYS A 16 -22.05 -7.30 9.96
N TRP A 17 -22.38 -6.26 9.19
CA TRP A 17 -21.41 -5.26 8.72
C TRP A 17 -21.07 -4.24 9.81
N THR A 18 -22.02 -3.90 10.67
CA THR A 18 -21.77 -3.02 11.81
C THR A 18 -20.85 -3.68 12.84
N VAL A 19 -21.12 -4.95 13.20
CA VAL A 19 -20.26 -5.71 14.11
C VAL A 19 -18.85 -5.91 13.56
N TRP A 20 -18.74 -6.19 12.26
CA TRP A 20 -17.43 -6.31 11.59
C TRP A 20 -16.65 -5.00 11.61
N SER A 21 -17.29 -3.87 11.35
CA SER A 21 -16.65 -2.55 11.39
C SER A 21 -16.26 -2.14 12.80
N GLU A 22 -17.09 -2.40 13.81
CA GLU A 22 -16.76 -2.17 15.22
C GLU A 22 -15.48 -2.91 15.61
N SER A 23 -15.36 -4.19 15.24
CA SER A 23 -14.17 -4.99 15.55
C SER A 23 -12.90 -4.51 14.83
N LYS A 24 -13.03 -3.84 13.67
CA LYS A 24 -11.91 -3.30 12.91
C LYS A 24 -11.53 -1.90 13.37
N ILE A 25 -12.52 -1.04 13.62
CA ILE A 25 -12.30 0.37 13.97
C ILE A 25 -11.83 0.52 15.41
N SER A 26 -12.33 -0.30 16.36
CA SER A 26 -11.82 -0.30 17.73
C SER A 26 -10.29 -0.50 17.79
N LYS A 27 -9.74 -1.25 16.85
CA LYS A 27 -8.29 -1.50 16.72
C LYS A 27 -7.49 -0.34 16.12
N THR A 28 -8.15 0.57 15.38
CA THR A 28 -7.48 1.76 14.80
C THR A 28 -7.20 2.83 15.84
N GLY A 29 -7.92 2.83 16.98
CA GLY A 29 -7.87 3.88 17.99
C GLY A 29 -8.49 5.20 17.54
N TRP A 30 -9.27 5.19 16.46
CA TRP A 30 -10.02 6.37 16.06
C TRP A 30 -11.16 6.62 17.03
N LYS A 31 -11.33 7.88 17.44
CA LYS A 31 -12.46 8.32 18.27
C LYS A 31 -13.75 8.49 17.46
N THR A 32 -13.76 8.02 16.20
CA THR A 32 -14.89 8.13 15.30
C THR A 32 -15.82 6.94 15.49
N ASP A 33 -17.11 7.17 15.60
CA ASP A 33 -18.10 6.10 15.71
C ASP A 33 -18.05 5.17 14.49
N PRO A 34 -18.06 3.85 14.68
CA PRO A 34 -18.02 2.85 13.60
C PRO A 34 -19.14 3.02 12.58
N SER A 35 -20.32 3.47 13.02
CA SER A 35 -21.47 3.78 12.17
C SER A 35 -21.19 4.92 11.18
N ILE A 36 -20.52 5.98 11.63
CA ILE A 36 -20.18 7.13 10.80
C ILE A 36 -19.18 6.71 9.72
N TRP A 37 -18.17 5.91 10.09
CA TRP A 37 -17.17 5.41 9.14
C TRP A 37 -17.80 4.52 8.06
N LEU A 38 -18.74 3.63 8.44
CA LEU A 38 -19.49 2.80 7.50
C LEU A 38 -20.32 3.65 6.54
N GLY A 39 -21.06 4.62 7.06
CA GLY A 39 -21.85 5.54 6.24
C GLY A 39 -20.98 6.28 5.22
N GLN A 40 -19.84 6.81 5.65
CA GLN A 40 -18.87 7.43 4.74
C GLN A 40 -18.33 6.46 3.69
N THR A 41 -18.05 5.21 4.05
CA THR A 41 -17.53 4.21 3.12
C THR A 41 -18.55 3.92 2.02
N VAL A 42 -19.82 3.75 2.37
CA VAL A 42 -20.90 3.50 1.39
C VAL A 42 -21.06 4.67 0.41
N VAL A 43 -21.04 5.90 0.91
CA VAL A 43 -21.18 7.08 0.04
C VAL A 43 -19.97 7.24 -0.88
N TRP A 44 -18.75 7.07 -0.38
CA TRP A 44 -17.55 7.12 -1.23
C TRP A 44 -17.53 6.01 -2.28
N THR A 45 -18.02 4.81 -1.95
CA THR A 45 -18.14 3.73 -2.94
C THR A 45 -19.19 4.03 -3.99
N MET A 46 -20.34 4.62 -3.62
CA MET A 46 -21.33 5.07 -4.58
C MET A 46 -20.78 6.17 -5.50
N ILE A 47 -20.07 7.15 -4.94
CA ILE A 47 -19.42 8.20 -5.74
C ILE A 47 -18.39 7.59 -6.70
N GLY A 48 -17.54 6.68 -6.22
CA GLY A 48 -16.54 6.01 -7.06
C GLY A 48 -17.17 5.20 -8.19
N GLY A 49 -18.28 4.51 -7.91
CA GLY A 49 -19.03 3.76 -8.92
C GLY A 49 -19.70 4.67 -9.98
N THR A 50 -20.32 5.78 -9.55
CA THR A 50 -20.95 6.74 -10.48
C THR A 50 -19.93 7.49 -11.31
N VAL A 51 -18.80 7.91 -10.73
CA VAL A 51 -17.71 8.54 -11.46
C VAL A 51 -17.10 7.56 -12.46
N GLY A 52 -16.84 6.30 -12.07
CA GLY A 52 -16.36 5.26 -12.97
C GLY A 52 -17.31 4.99 -14.14
N PHE A 53 -18.61 4.96 -13.87
CA PHE A 53 -19.64 4.80 -14.91
C PHE A 53 -19.67 5.98 -15.90
N LEU A 54 -19.61 7.22 -15.42
CA LEU A 54 -19.57 8.41 -16.25
C LEU A 54 -18.28 8.49 -17.08
N LEU A 55 -17.14 8.20 -16.46
CA LEU A 55 -15.86 8.11 -17.15
C LEU A 55 -15.87 7.04 -18.23
N GLY A 56 -16.56 5.91 -18.01
CA GLY A 56 -16.74 4.87 -19.01
C GLY A 56 -17.49 5.34 -20.25
N GLY A 57 -18.50 6.20 -20.09
CA GLY A 57 -19.21 6.84 -21.21
C GLY A 57 -18.30 7.76 -22.05
N VAL A 58 -17.48 8.57 -21.37
CA VAL A 58 -16.55 9.49 -22.03
C VAL A 58 -15.33 8.76 -22.63
N ALA A 59 -14.80 7.76 -21.95
CA ALA A 59 -13.62 7.00 -22.36
C ALA A 59 -13.93 5.94 -23.45
N HIS A 60 -15.20 5.61 -23.66
CA HIS A 60 -15.62 4.58 -24.64
C HIS A 60 -14.98 4.75 -26.04
N PRO A 61 -15.00 5.93 -26.71
CA PRO A 61 -14.41 6.07 -28.04
C PRO A 61 -12.89 5.85 -28.03
N PHE A 62 -12.19 6.33 -27.00
CA PHE A 62 -10.76 6.15 -26.84
C PHE A 62 -10.39 4.70 -26.56
N LEU A 63 -11.13 4.01 -25.67
CA LEU A 63 -10.92 2.61 -25.35
C LEU A 63 -11.19 1.71 -26.55
N ASN A 64 -12.24 1.96 -27.31
CA ASN A 64 -12.52 1.17 -28.51
C ASN A 64 -11.48 1.41 -29.61
N ALA A 65 -11.04 2.64 -29.83
CA ALA A 65 -9.97 2.96 -30.77
C ALA A 65 -8.67 2.23 -30.38
N TRP A 66 -8.32 2.26 -29.09
CA TRP A 66 -7.12 1.59 -28.56
C TRP A 66 -7.24 0.05 -28.60
N LEU A 67 -8.38 -0.51 -28.19
CA LEU A 67 -8.62 -1.96 -28.24
C LEU A 67 -8.70 -2.48 -29.68
N ALA A 68 -9.21 -1.71 -30.62
CA ALA A 68 -9.25 -2.11 -32.03
C ALA A 68 -7.83 -2.25 -32.63
N THR A 69 -6.81 -1.57 -32.07
CA THR A 69 -5.42 -1.76 -32.50
C THR A 69 -4.81 -3.07 -32.00
N ILE A 70 -5.28 -3.59 -30.84
CA ILE A 70 -4.76 -4.82 -30.21
C ILE A 70 -5.58 -6.05 -30.62
N LEU A 71 -6.90 -5.89 -30.73
CA LEU A 71 -7.86 -6.95 -31.04
C LEU A 71 -8.78 -6.52 -32.18
N PRO A 72 -8.34 -6.64 -33.44
CA PRO A 72 -9.15 -6.21 -34.58
C PRO A 72 -10.44 -7.04 -34.65
N GLY A 73 -11.60 -6.34 -34.68
CA GLY A 73 -12.93 -6.96 -34.76
C GLY A 73 -13.76 -6.94 -33.48
N THR A 74 -13.21 -6.48 -32.35
CA THR A 74 -13.97 -6.37 -31.09
C THR A 74 -14.48 -4.96 -30.87
N ILE A 75 -15.79 -4.73 -31.04
CA ILE A 75 -16.45 -3.46 -30.71
C ILE A 75 -17.26 -3.68 -29.42
N PHE A 76 -16.84 -3.05 -28.33
CA PHE A 76 -17.59 -3.10 -27.08
C PHE A 76 -18.70 -2.03 -27.07
N SER A 77 -19.90 -2.39 -26.61
CA SER A 77 -20.98 -1.41 -26.46
C SER A 77 -20.66 -0.41 -25.36
N VAL A 78 -21.10 0.85 -25.53
CA VAL A 78 -20.94 1.92 -24.52
C VAL A 78 -21.40 1.47 -23.15
N ARG A 79 -22.51 0.74 -23.08
CA ARG A 79 -23.06 0.22 -21.81
C ARG A 79 -22.11 -0.76 -21.13
N PHE A 80 -21.50 -1.65 -21.88
CA PHE A 80 -20.56 -2.64 -21.32
C PHE A 80 -19.32 -1.96 -20.73
N VAL A 81 -18.72 -1.00 -21.46
CA VAL A 81 -17.56 -0.24 -20.99
C VAL A 81 -17.91 0.60 -19.76
N SER A 82 -19.05 1.29 -19.75
CA SER A 82 -19.48 2.10 -18.61
C SER A 82 -19.75 1.25 -17.36
N ILE A 83 -20.41 0.09 -17.53
CA ILE A 83 -20.67 -0.81 -16.40
C ILE A 83 -19.37 -1.40 -15.86
N SER A 84 -18.44 -1.83 -16.71
CA SER A 84 -17.17 -2.40 -16.29
C SER A 84 -16.30 -1.37 -15.56
N LEU A 85 -16.18 -0.12 -16.06
CA LEU A 85 -15.48 0.95 -15.36
C LEU A 85 -16.19 1.37 -14.06
N GLY A 86 -17.52 1.35 -14.02
CA GLY A 86 -18.30 1.57 -12.80
C GLY A 86 -18.00 0.54 -11.71
N LEU A 87 -17.94 -0.75 -12.08
CA LEU A 87 -17.57 -1.84 -11.17
C LEU A 87 -16.11 -1.73 -10.70
N ILE A 88 -15.20 -1.37 -11.61
CA ILE A 88 -13.79 -1.14 -11.26
C ILE A 88 -13.68 0.05 -10.28
N GLY A 89 -14.39 1.14 -10.51
CA GLY A 89 -14.43 2.31 -9.60
C GLY A 89 -14.97 1.95 -8.21
N LEU A 90 -16.02 1.12 -8.15
CA LEU A 90 -16.56 0.55 -6.90
C LEU A 90 -15.52 -0.30 -6.16
N ALA A 91 -14.89 -1.23 -6.87
CA ALA A 91 -13.87 -2.11 -6.29
C ALA A 91 -12.65 -1.30 -5.80
N LEU A 92 -12.19 -0.32 -6.58
CA LEU A 92 -11.06 0.53 -6.23
C LEU A 92 -11.32 1.34 -4.96
N THR A 93 -12.51 1.94 -4.81
CA THR A 93 -12.86 2.69 -3.60
C THR A 93 -12.94 1.80 -2.37
N LEU A 94 -13.48 0.59 -2.48
CA LEU A 94 -13.49 -0.39 -1.38
C LEU A 94 -12.08 -0.81 -0.97
N ILE A 95 -11.21 -1.08 -1.94
CA ILE A 95 -9.81 -1.44 -1.70
C ILE A 95 -9.08 -0.28 -1.01
N LEU A 96 -9.24 0.97 -1.48
CA LEU A 96 -8.62 2.14 -0.88
C LEU A 96 -9.08 2.35 0.57
N ARG A 97 -10.35 2.14 0.87
CA ARG A 97 -10.88 2.21 2.25
C ARG A 97 -10.33 1.10 3.14
N GLY A 98 -10.23 -0.12 2.63
CA GLY A 98 -9.59 -1.23 3.36
C GLY A 98 -8.12 -0.93 3.67
N ILE A 99 -7.40 -0.37 2.71
CA ILE A 99 -6.01 0.05 2.86
C ILE A 99 -5.87 1.15 3.93
N GLN A 100 -6.75 2.15 3.97
CA GLN A 100 -6.72 3.21 4.99
C GLN A 100 -6.83 2.64 6.42
N VAL A 101 -7.78 1.73 6.66
CA VAL A 101 -7.94 1.08 7.97
C VAL A 101 -6.70 0.26 8.33
N TYR A 102 -6.20 -0.53 7.38
CA TYR A 102 -5.00 -1.33 7.57
C TYR A 102 -3.79 -0.46 7.98
N TYR A 103 -3.58 0.66 7.27
CA TYR A 103 -2.52 1.62 7.62
C TYR A 103 -2.72 2.28 8.99
N ALA A 104 -3.96 2.59 9.37
CA ALA A 104 -4.23 3.19 10.67
C ALA A 104 -3.87 2.24 11.81
N VAL A 105 -4.27 0.96 11.71
CA VAL A 105 -3.90 -0.08 12.69
C VAL A 105 -2.39 -0.28 12.74
N GLU A 106 -1.74 -0.39 11.59
CA GLU A 106 -0.30 -0.60 11.48
C GLU A 106 0.50 0.57 12.07
N ARG A 107 0.09 1.80 11.79
CA ARG A 107 0.71 3.01 12.38
C ARG A 107 0.58 3.04 13.90
N ARG A 108 -0.60 2.68 14.43
CA ARG A 108 -0.82 2.61 15.88
C ARG A 108 0.08 1.56 16.50
N ARG A 109 0.13 0.36 15.90
CA ARG A 109 0.99 -0.74 16.35
C ARG A 109 2.46 -0.32 16.35
N LYS A 110 2.96 0.24 15.24
CA LYS A 110 4.36 0.67 15.12
C LYS A 110 4.72 1.73 16.16
N LYS A 111 3.85 2.73 16.38
CA LYS A 111 4.08 3.74 17.41
C LYS A 111 4.21 3.13 18.81
N VAL A 112 3.37 2.12 19.13
CA VAL A 112 3.46 1.42 20.42
C VAL A 112 4.73 0.58 20.49
N GLU A 113 5.09 -0.15 19.44
CA GLU A 113 6.32 -0.94 19.40
C GLU A 113 7.58 -0.06 19.57
N ASP A 114 7.59 1.13 18.96
CA ASP A 114 8.74 2.04 19.04
C ASP A 114 8.99 2.56 20.47
N ILE A 115 7.92 2.81 21.25
CA ILE A 115 8.02 3.35 22.62
C ILE A 115 8.01 2.26 23.72
N LEU A 116 7.70 1.01 23.34
CA LEU A 116 7.55 -0.11 24.29
C LEU A 116 8.81 -0.36 25.13
N PRO A 117 10.04 -0.32 24.59
CA PRO A 117 11.25 -0.50 25.39
C PRO A 117 11.37 0.54 26.50
N ASP A 118 11.10 1.82 26.21
CA ASP A 118 11.18 2.91 27.17
C ASP A 118 10.15 2.77 28.28
N PHE A 119 8.92 2.37 27.91
CA PHE A 119 7.86 2.08 28.85
C PHE A 119 8.24 0.93 29.79
N LEU A 120 8.74 -0.20 29.26
CA LEU A 120 9.15 -1.37 30.07
C LEU A 120 10.29 -1.03 31.02
N LEU A 121 11.25 -0.21 30.56
CA LEU A 121 12.36 0.24 31.38
C LEU A 121 11.87 1.12 32.56
N LEU A 122 10.90 2.01 32.31
CA LEU A 122 10.30 2.84 33.35
C LEU A 122 9.53 1.98 34.37
N VAL A 123 8.76 0.98 33.92
CA VAL A 123 8.08 0.03 34.79
C VAL A 123 9.09 -0.76 35.63
N ALA A 124 10.18 -1.25 35.02
CA ALA A 124 11.24 -1.97 35.72
C ALA A 124 11.88 -1.10 36.80
N GLY A 125 12.16 0.18 36.50
CA GLY A 125 12.69 1.15 37.48
C GLY A 125 11.74 1.37 38.66
N ASN A 126 10.46 1.52 38.40
CA ASN A 126 9.44 1.69 39.45
C ASN A 126 9.31 0.45 40.34
N ILE A 127 9.36 -0.76 39.76
CA ILE A 127 9.36 -2.02 40.52
C ILE A 127 10.63 -2.14 41.38
N ARG A 128 11.81 -1.76 40.82
CA ARG A 128 13.09 -1.75 41.54
C ARG A 128 13.08 -0.76 42.70
N ALA A 129 12.34 0.36 42.57
CA ALA A 129 12.09 1.32 43.65
C ALA A 129 11.11 0.82 44.72
N GLY A 130 10.64 -0.42 44.64
CA GLY A 130 9.75 -1.06 45.61
C GLY A 130 8.26 -0.90 45.34
N MET A 131 7.85 -0.38 44.17
CA MET A 131 6.44 -0.32 43.81
C MET A 131 5.90 -1.71 43.47
N THR A 132 4.62 -1.97 43.82
CA THR A 132 3.93 -3.14 43.32
C THR A 132 3.80 -3.09 41.79
N SER A 133 3.72 -4.28 41.17
CA SER A 133 3.57 -4.35 39.70
C SER A 133 2.40 -3.49 39.18
N PHE A 134 1.26 -3.54 39.86
CA PHE A 134 0.10 -2.71 39.51
C PHE A 134 0.42 -1.22 39.59
N SER A 135 0.98 -0.75 40.71
CA SER A 135 1.36 0.68 40.89
C SER A 135 2.42 1.11 39.90
N ALA A 136 3.40 0.27 39.61
CA ALA A 136 4.46 0.56 38.65
C ALA A 136 3.91 0.77 37.24
N PHE A 137 3.04 -0.11 36.74
CA PHE A 137 2.39 0.06 35.44
C PHE A 137 1.50 1.31 35.40
N LYS A 138 0.68 1.54 36.44
CA LYS A 138 -0.19 2.71 36.54
C LYS A 138 0.60 4.01 36.52
N SER A 139 1.67 4.09 37.30
CA SER A 139 2.55 5.27 37.41
C SER A 139 3.36 5.50 36.12
N SER A 140 3.72 4.44 35.41
CA SER A 140 4.44 4.51 34.14
C SER A 140 3.54 4.88 32.96
N ALA A 141 2.21 4.82 33.08
CA ALA A 141 1.27 5.16 32.03
C ALA A 141 1.16 6.69 31.86
N ARG A 142 2.26 7.33 31.43
CA ARG A 142 2.35 8.78 31.19
C ARG A 142 1.79 9.16 29.82
N PRO A 143 1.32 10.42 29.63
CA PRO A 143 0.76 10.88 28.34
C PRO A 143 1.75 10.76 27.16
N GLU A 144 3.05 10.85 27.42
CA GLU A 144 4.12 10.71 26.42
C GLU A 144 4.11 9.36 25.67
N PHE A 145 3.58 8.30 26.32
CA PHE A 145 3.41 6.98 25.73
C PHE A 145 2.12 6.83 24.90
N GLY A 146 1.37 7.90 24.68
CA GLY A 146 0.23 7.98 23.76
C GLY A 146 -0.75 6.81 23.90
N ALA A 147 -0.96 6.07 22.80
CA ALA A 147 -1.93 4.97 22.75
C ALA A 147 -1.65 3.84 23.76
N LEU A 148 -0.37 3.56 24.06
CA LEU A 148 0.00 2.57 25.07
C LEU A 148 -0.47 2.99 26.46
N SER A 149 -0.26 4.28 26.80
CA SER A 149 -0.71 4.85 28.08
C SER A 149 -2.23 4.78 28.24
N GLU A 150 -3.01 5.10 27.21
CA GLU A 150 -4.47 5.03 27.23
C GLU A 150 -4.95 3.60 27.51
N GLU A 151 -4.36 2.60 26.82
CA GLU A 151 -4.71 1.18 27.01
C GLU A 151 -4.30 0.66 28.40
N ILE A 152 -3.10 1.00 28.89
CA ILE A 152 -2.64 0.60 30.23
C ILE A 152 -3.51 1.24 31.32
N ARG A 153 -3.88 2.51 31.19
CA ARG A 153 -4.83 3.16 32.11
C ARG A 153 -6.20 2.48 32.07
N GLY A 154 -6.67 2.13 30.89
CA GLY A 154 -7.91 1.37 30.72
C GLY A 154 -7.83 0.00 31.42
N ALA A 155 -6.72 -0.72 31.26
CA ALA A 155 -6.49 -2.01 31.90
C ALA A 155 -6.41 -1.89 33.43
N THR A 156 -5.66 -0.90 33.94
CA THR A 156 -5.58 -0.67 35.40
C THR A 156 -6.95 -0.31 35.99
N ASN A 157 -7.75 0.47 35.31
CA ASN A 157 -9.11 0.79 35.76
C ASN A 157 -10.03 -0.45 35.74
N ARG A 158 -9.97 -1.27 34.67
CA ARG A 158 -10.75 -2.53 34.59
C ARG A 158 -10.34 -3.52 35.66
N SER A 159 -9.05 -3.61 35.97
CA SER A 159 -8.56 -4.56 36.99
C SER A 159 -9.07 -4.23 38.40
N LEU A 160 -9.40 -2.98 38.69
CA LEU A 160 -10.03 -2.62 39.98
C LEU A 160 -11.43 -3.22 40.10
N GLY A 161 -12.15 -3.43 39.01
CA GLY A 161 -13.48 -4.06 39.01
C GLY A 161 -13.44 -5.59 38.89
N THR A 162 -12.45 -6.16 38.17
CA THR A 162 -12.35 -7.60 37.90
C THR A 162 -11.40 -8.36 38.85
N GLY A 163 -10.62 -7.65 39.64
CA GLY A 163 -9.65 -8.21 40.58
C GLY A 163 -8.40 -8.86 39.96
N SER A 164 -8.29 -8.89 38.61
CA SER A 164 -7.16 -9.52 37.91
C SER A 164 -6.44 -8.56 36.97
N PHE A 165 -5.36 -7.97 37.46
CA PHE A 165 -4.49 -7.09 36.63
C PHE A 165 -3.82 -7.84 35.48
N THR A 166 -3.46 -9.09 35.71
CA THR A 166 -2.82 -9.95 34.71
C THR A 166 -3.71 -10.16 33.48
N ASN A 167 -5.00 -10.45 33.70
CA ASN A 167 -5.95 -10.62 32.60
C ASN A 167 -6.18 -9.30 31.86
N ALA A 168 -6.31 -8.19 32.58
CA ALA A 168 -6.47 -6.88 31.99
C ALA A 168 -5.28 -6.47 31.11
N LEU A 169 -4.03 -6.83 31.47
CA LEU A 169 -2.86 -6.62 30.63
C LEU A 169 -2.86 -7.51 29.38
N MET A 170 -3.32 -8.75 29.47
CA MET A 170 -3.48 -9.61 28.29
C MET A 170 -4.46 -9.02 27.28
N ASP A 171 -5.56 -8.43 27.75
CA ASP A 171 -6.53 -7.75 26.89
C ASP A 171 -5.89 -6.55 26.14
N VAL A 172 -4.97 -5.80 26.78
CA VAL A 172 -4.22 -4.74 26.12
C VAL A 172 -3.41 -5.26 24.94
N SER A 173 -2.73 -6.41 25.14
CA SER A 173 -1.91 -7.00 24.07
C SER A 173 -2.73 -7.42 22.85
N THR A 174 -3.96 -7.87 23.05
CA THR A 174 -4.88 -8.23 21.96
C THR A 174 -5.51 -7.00 21.28
N SER A 175 -5.76 -5.93 22.04
CA SER A 175 -6.31 -4.66 21.51
C SER A 175 -5.34 -3.98 20.54
N ILE A 176 -4.06 -3.92 20.88
CA ILE A 176 -3.02 -3.23 20.06
C ILE A 176 -2.52 -4.11 18.91
N GLN A 177 -2.71 -5.45 18.98
CA GLN A 177 -2.21 -6.41 17.99
C GLN A 177 -0.69 -6.33 17.74
N SER A 178 0.08 -6.00 18.76
CA SER A 178 1.54 -6.01 18.71
C SER A 178 2.08 -7.32 19.26
N GLN A 179 2.90 -8.01 18.45
CA GLN A 179 3.55 -9.24 18.87
C GLN A 179 4.53 -8.95 20.00
N SER A 180 5.35 -7.91 19.88
CA SER A 180 6.34 -7.53 20.90
C SER A 180 5.68 -7.21 22.25
N LEU A 181 4.54 -6.49 22.23
CA LEU A 181 3.77 -6.23 23.45
C LEU A 181 3.18 -7.51 24.03
N SER A 182 2.61 -8.38 23.20
CA SER A 182 2.03 -9.65 23.63
C SER A 182 3.06 -10.55 24.29
N GLU A 183 4.25 -10.68 23.71
CA GLU A 183 5.36 -11.45 24.29
C GLU A 183 5.83 -10.84 25.62
N SER A 184 6.01 -9.51 25.68
CA SER A 184 6.41 -8.81 26.90
C SER A 184 5.39 -9.00 28.04
N VAL A 185 4.09 -8.90 27.73
CA VAL A 185 3.01 -9.14 28.70
C VAL A 185 3.02 -10.60 29.17
N ARG A 186 3.20 -11.56 28.27
CA ARG A 186 3.28 -12.99 28.63
C ARG A 186 4.46 -13.28 29.55
N PHE A 187 5.64 -12.74 29.24
CA PHE A 187 6.82 -12.88 30.11
C PHE A 187 6.59 -12.25 31.49
N PHE A 188 5.99 -11.06 31.53
CA PHE A 188 5.61 -10.42 32.78
C PHE A 188 4.63 -11.29 33.61
N VAL A 189 3.58 -11.82 32.98
CA VAL A 189 2.58 -12.68 33.63
C VAL A 189 3.24 -13.92 34.18
N GLN A 190 4.12 -14.56 33.44
CA GLN A 190 4.84 -15.76 33.88
C GLN A 190 5.77 -15.45 35.07
N ALA A 191 6.54 -14.37 35.00
CA ALA A 191 7.42 -13.94 36.07
C ALA A 191 6.66 -13.57 37.34
N ASN A 192 5.51 -12.91 37.19
CA ASN A 192 4.66 -12.54 38.33
C ASN A 192 4.06 -13.74 39.03
N LYS A 193 3.78 -14.84 38.31
CA LYS A 193 3.31 -16.12 38.91
C LYS A 193 4.42 -16.90 39.61
N SER A 194 5.64 -16.86 39.07
CA SER A 194 6.79 -17.64 39.55
C SER A 194 7.58 -16.92 40.64
N GLY A 195 7.20 -15.70 41.06
CA GLY A 195 7.92 -14.92 42.07
C GLY A 195 9.33 -14.49 41.62
N GLY A 196 9.58 -14.48 40.31
CA GLY A 196 10.87 -14.13 39.71
C GLY A 196 11.26 -12.65 39.83
N LYS A 197 12.49 -12.31 39.43
CA LYS A 197 13.00 -10.94 39.44
C LYS A 197 12.36 -10.15 38.29
N ILE A 198 11.12 -9.70 38.47
CA ILE A 198 10.29 -9.04 37.44
C ILE A 198 10.99 -7.81 36.86
N ALA A 199 11.60 -6.95 37.70
CA ALA A 199 12.30 -5.76 37.25
C ALA A 199 13.46 -6.11 36.28
N GLN A 200 14.26 -7.11 36.61
CA GLN A 200 15.37 -7.56 35.76
C GLN A 200 14.86 -8.16 34.44
N LEU A 201 13.77 -8.92 34.47
CA LEU A 201 13.15 -9.48 33.26
C LEU A 201 12.66 -8.36 32.33
N LEU A 202 11.96 -7.36 32.85
CA LEU A 202 11.45 -6.25 32.06
C LEU A 202 12.59 -5.41 31.47
N GLU A 203 13.66 -5.21 32.22
CA GLU A 203 14.86 -4.52 31.74
C GLU A 203 15.55 -5.29 30.61
N ASN A 204 15.74 -6.60 30.78
CA ASN A 204 16.30 -7.45 29.73
C ASN A 204 15.40 -7.43 28.47
N THR A 205 14.10 -7.57 28.64
CA THR A 205 13.13 -7.49 27.53
C THR A 205 13.20 -6.13 26.81
N SER A 206 13.30 -5.03 27.57
CA SER A 206 13.49 -3.70 26.99
C SER A 206 14.77 -3.61 26.14
N ASN A 207 15.89 -4.11 26.68
CA ASN A 207 17.17 -4.11 25.96
C ASN A 207 17.13 -4.98 24.69
N ASP A 208 16.49 -6.15 24.76
CA ASP A 208 16.33 -7.04 23.59
C ASP A 208 15.46 -6.41 22.51
N LEU A 209 14.39 -5.71 22.91
CA LEU A 209 13.54 -4.96 21.98
C LEU A 209 14.32 -3.81 21.32
N ARG A 210 15.12 -3.05 22.08
CA ARG A 210 15.99 -1.98 21.53
C ARG A 210 16.98 -2.55 20.53
N ARG A 211 17.70 -3.62 20.87
CA ARG A 211 18.63 -4.29 19.94
C ARG A 211 17.92 -4.73 18.66
N THR A 212 16.72 -5.30 18.79
CA THR A 212 15.92 -5.71 17.63
C THR A 212 15.50 -4.51 16.76
N GLN A 213 15.15 -3.39 17.39
CA GLN A 213 14.82 -2.15 16.68
C GLN A 213 16.05 -1.56 15.96
N ASP A 214 17.22 -1.56 16.61
CA ASP A 214 18.46 -1.04 16.03
C ASP A 214 18.91 -1.91 14.84
N LEU A 215 18.86 -3.24 14.98
CA LEU A 215 19.11 -4.15 13.85
C LEU A 215 18.13 -3.93 12.69
N LYS A 216 16.85 -3.70 12.97
CA LYS A 216 15.87 -3.38 11.92
C LYS A 216 16.21 -2.07 11.21
N ARG A 217 16.60 -1.02 11.96
CA ARG A 217 17.01 0.28 11.39
C ARG A 217 18.25 0.16 10.53
N GLU A 218 19.23 -0.63 10.97
CA GLU A 218 20.46 -0.89 10.23
C GLU A 218 20.16 -1.63 8.91
N LEU A 219 19.34 -2.68 8.96
CA LEU A 219 18.88 -3.39 7.77
C LEU A 219 18.10 -2.49 6.81
N GLU A 220 17.18 -1.64 7.34
CA GLU A 220 16.44 -0.68 6.53
C GLU A 220 17.37 0.32 5.85
N SER A 221 18.41 0.80 6.55
CA SER A 221 19.39 1.73 6.00
C SER A 221 20.22 1.09 4.89
N SER A 222 20.75 -0.11 5.13
CA SER A 222 21.53 -0.86 4.13
C SER A 222 20.72 -1.20 2.88
N THR A 223 19.43 -1.47 3.06
CA THR A 223 18.54 -1.87 1.97
C THR A 223 18.05 -0.68 1.14
N LYS A 224 18.06 0.55 1.68
CA LYS A 224 17.61 1.75 0.96
C LYS A 224 18.34 1.98 -0.37
N THR A 225 19.64 1.69 -0.41
CA THR A 225 20.45 1.83 -1.63
C THR A 225 19.94 0.92 -2.76
N TYR A 226 19.63 -0.34 -2.43
CA TYR A 226 19.06 -1.27 -3.41
C TYR A 226 17.68 -0.85 -3.88
N VAL A 227 16.85 -0.33 -2.98
CA VAL A 227 15.51 0.19 -3.33
C VAL A 227 15.62 1.36 -4.30
N ILE A 228 16.54 2.31 -4.07
CA ILE A 228 16.78 3.45 -4.95
C ILE A 228 17.25 2.97 -6.33
N PHE A 229 18.18 2.00 -6.37
CA PHE A 229 18.68 1.44 -7.63
C PHE A 229 17.56 0.76 -8.43
N VAL A 230 16.76 -0.10 -7.79
CA VAL A 230 15.63 -0.76 -8.46
C VAL A 230 14.60 0.25 -8.94
N ALA A 231 14.30 1.28 -8.15
CA ALA A 231 13.41 2.37 -8.56
C ALA A 231 13.93 3.09 -9.80
N PHE A 232 15.22 3.43 -9.83
CA PHE A 232 15.86 4.06 -10.99
C PHE A 232 15.73 3.20 -12.25
N VAL A 233 16.04 1.91 -12.16
CA VAL A 233 15.95 0.99 -13.30
C VAL A 233 14.51 0.87 -13.80
N MET A 234 13.53 0.68 -12.90
CA MET A 234 12.14 0.47 -13.27
C MET A 234 11.43 1.74 -13.77
N VAL A 235 11.78 2.90 -13.22
CA VAL A 235 11.09 4.18 -13.51
C VAL A 235 11.75 4.95 -14.64
N ILE A 236 13.06 4.81 -14.81
CA ILE A 236 13.83 5.60 -15.80
C ILE A 236 14.40 4.69 -16.89
N ALA A 237 15.19 3.69 -16.54
CA ALA A 237 15.90 2.90 -17.54
C ALA A 237 14.96 2.07 -18.43
N THR A 238 13.95 1.43 -17.83
CA THR A 238 12.99 0.58 -18.57
C THR A 238 12.14 1.40 -19.57
N PRO A 239 11.50 2.53 -19.19
CA PRO A 239 10.74 3.34 -20.16
C PRO A 239 11.61 3.91 -21.28
N LEU A 240 12.84 4.30 -20.95
CA LEU A 240 13.78 4.83 -21.93
C LEU A 240 14.17 3.77 -22.98
N LEU A 241 14.50 2.55 -22.52
CA LEU A 241 14.79 1.43 -23.43
C LEU A 241 13.58 1.04 -24.29
N MET A 242 12.37 1.10 -23.72
CA MET A 242 11.13 0.86 -24.47
C MET A 242 10.91 1.95 -25.53
N ALA A 243 11.13 3.22 -25.20
CA ALA A 243 10.99 4.32 -26.15
C ALA A 243 11.98 4.17 -27.33
N VAL A 244 13.24 3.83 -27.03
CA VAL A 244 14.25 3.54 -28.07
C VAL A 244 13.81 2.38 -28.96
N SER A 245 13.30 1.29 -28.36
CA SER A 245 12.84 0.12 -29.12
C SER A 245 11.68 0.44 -30.05
N VAL A 246 10.68 1.20 -29.57
CA VAL A 246 9.54 1.63 -30.40
C VAL A 246 9.99 2.56 -31.52
N SER A 247 10.85 3.54 -31.23
CA SER A 247 11.39 4.46 -32.23
C SER A 247 12.23 3.73 -33.28
N PHE A 248 13.01 2.73 -32.89
CA PHE A 248 13.79 1.93 -33.83
C PHE A 248 12.91 1.14 -34.80
N VAL A 249 11.82 0.52 -34.29
CA VAL A 249 10.87 -0.21 -35.16
C VAL A 249 10.12 0.76 -36.09
N SER A 250 9.76 1.95 -35.62
CA SER A 250 9.11 2.98 -36.45
C SER A 250 10.03 3.45 -37.61
N LEU A 251 11.33 3.63 -37.34
CA LEU A 251 12.31 3.96 -38.39
C LEU A 251 12.41 2.85 -39.43
N ILE A 252 12.54 1.60 -39.04
CA ILE A 252 12.59 0.44 -39.96
C ILE A 252 11.32 0.39 -40.81
N SER A 253 10.14 0.57 -40.19
CA SER A 253 8.85 0.62 -40.88
C SER A 253 8.79 1.72 -41.91
N ASN A 254 9.29 2.94 -41.60
CA ASN A 254 9.32 4.07 -42.52
C ASN A 254 10.27 3.83 -43.71
N ILE A 255 11.46 3.29 -43.48
CA ILE A 255 12.41 2.93 -44.52
C ILE A 255 11.80 1.87 -45.45
N GLN A 256 11.13 0.87 -44.90
CA GLN A 256 10.49 -0.20 -45.67
C GLN A 256 9.36 0.34 -46.57
N THR A 257 8.51 1.23 -46.03
CA THR A 257 7.44 1.88 -46.86
C THR A 257 7.99 2.77 -47.94
N GLN A 258 9.07 3.54 -47.68
CA GLN A 258 9.73 4.34 -48.69
C GLN A 258 10.38 3.49 -49.81
N THR A 259 11.03 2.39 -49.43
CA THR A 259 11.66 1.49 -50.42
C THR A 259 10.63 0.80 -51.31
N LEU A 260 9.48 0.41 -50.74
CA LEU A 260 8.36 -0.17 -51.50
C LEU A 260 7.71 0.87 -52.45
N SER A 261 7.59 2.12 -52.01
CA SER A 261 6.97 3.21 -52.84
C SER A 261 7.86 3.72 -53.93
N SER A 262 9.18 3.60 -53.81
CA SER A 262 10.16 4.05 -54.82
C SER A 262 10.46 3.04 -55.95
N GLY A 263 9.72 1.91 -56.01
CA GLY A 263 9.83 0.94 -57.08
C GLY A 263 11.19 0.22 -57.18
N GLY A 264 11.99 0.30 -56.14
CA GLY A 264 13.28 -0.39 -56.06
C GLY A 264 13.11 -1.89 -55.96
N SER A 265 13.43 -2.60 -57.03
CA SER A 265 13.58 -4.04 -57.04
C SER A 265 14.59 -4.47 -55.97
N SER A 266 14.21 -5.48 -55.18
CA SER A 266 14.88 -6.01 -53.99
C SER A 266 16.25 -6.66 -54.24
N ASP A 267 17.07 -6.16 -55.17
CA ASP A 267 18.34 -6.79 -55.53
C ASP A 267 19.60 -6.11 -54.95
N GLY A 268 19.45 -5.22 -54.02
CA GLY A 268 20.55 -4.50 -53.37
C GLY A 268 20.64 -4.68 -51.89
N GLY A 269 21.30 -5.73 -51.39
CA GLY A 269 22.01 -5.75 -50.12
C GLY A 269 21.24 -5.78 -48.78
N LEU A 270 19.92 -5.58 -48.76
CA LEU A 270 19.09 -5.59 -47.52
C LEU A 270 18.04 -6.71 -47.53
N GLY A 271 18.29 -7.79 -48.22
CA GLY A 271 17.39 -8.97 -48.31
C GLY A 271 17.05 -9.59 -46.93
N PHE A 272 17.79 -9.31 -45.90
CA PHE A 272 17.51 -9.72 -44.53
C PHE A 272 16.34 -8.89 -43.90
N LEU A 273 16.07 -7.67 -44.40
CA LEU A 273 14.93 -6.82 -44.01
C LEU A 273 13.67 -7.01 -44.89
N GLY A 274 13.74 -7.93 -45.88
CA GLY A 274 12.66 -8.17 -46.86
C GLY A 274 11.45 -8.98 -46.31
N GLY A 275 11.45 -9.33 -45.04
CA GLY A 275 10.24 -9.82 -44.36
C GLY A 275 9.34 -8.64 -44.03
N THR A 276 8.08 -8.68 -44.49
CA THR A 276 7.07 -7.72 -44.01
C THR A 276 6.98 -7.80 -42.50
N LEU A 277 7.42 -6.74 -41.78
CA LEU A 277 7.21 -6.68 -40.34
C LEU A 277 5.71 -6.69 -40.09
N SER A 278 5.21 -7.82 -39.62
CA SER A 278 3.80 -7.99 -39.21
C SER A 278 3.46 -7.18 -37.94
N ILE A 279 4.47 -6.54 -37.32
CA ILE A 279 4.34 -5.82 -36.07
C ILE A 279 4.23 -4.34 -36.40
N THR A 280 3.06 -3.75 -36.17
CA THR A 280 2.83 -2.32 -36.36
C THR A 280 3.40 -1.51 -35.17
N PRO A 281 3.95 -0.29 -35.38
CA PRO A 281 4.42 0.56 -34.28
C PRO A 281 3.36 0.79 -33.18
N ALA A 282 2.10 0.98 -33.56
CA ALA A 282 0.98 1.13 -32.65
C ALA A 282 0.76 -0.10 -31.73
N PHE A 283 1.00 -1.31 -32.24
CA PHE A 283 0.93 -2.52 -31.41
C PHE A 283 2.04 -2.54 -30.35
N LEU A 284 3.25 -2.12 -30.74
CA LEU A 284 4.37 -2.04 -29.79
C LEU A 284 4.16 -0.99 -28.72
N GLU A 285 3.61 0.17 -29.06
CA GLU A 285 3.22 1.19 -28.08
C GLU A 285 2.20 0.66 -27.09
N GLY A 286 1.16 -0.03 -27.56
CA GLY A 286 0.18 -0.69 -26.68
C GLY A 286 0.81 -1.70 -25.75
N MET A 287 1.72 -2.55 -26.27
CA MET A 287 2.47 -3.52 -25.46
C MET A 287 3.41 -2.82 -24.45
N ALA A 288 4.05 -1.72 -24.83
CA ALA A 288 4.90 -0.94 -23.94
C ALA A 288 4.12 -0.42 -22.72
N PHE A 289 2.90 0.10 -22.92
CA PHE A 289 2.05 0.53 -21.79
C PHE A 289 1.67 -0.62 -20.86
N ILE A 290 1.36 -1.80 -21.37
CA ILE A 290 1.05 -2.99 -20.57
C ILE A 290 2.28 -3.41 -19.76
N LEU A 291 3.45 -3.43 -20.39
CA LEU A 291 4.72 -3.78 -19.72
C LEU A 291 5.11 -2.75 -18.67
N LEU A 292 4.95 -1.44 -18.94
CA LEU A 292 5.21 -0.37 -17.97
C LEU A 292 4.27 -0.47 -16.76
N ALA A 293 2.99 -0.77 -16.99
CA ALA A 293 2.03 -1.01 -15.90
C ALA A 293 2.42 -2.22 -15.06
N GLY A 294 2.77 -3.34 -15.69
CA GLY A 294 3.25 -4.56 -15.03
C GLY A 294 4.51 -4.30 -14.20
N ASN A 295 5.50 -3.61 -14.79
CA ASN A 295 6.74 -3.23 -14.10
C ASN A 295 6.47 -2.29 -12.91
N ALA A 296 5.58 -1.31 -13.04
CA ALA A 296 5.23 -0.41 -11.95
C ALA A 296 4.58 -1.16 -10.77
N ILE A 297 3.73 -2.15 -11.06
CA ILE A 297 3.13 -3.02 -10.04
C ILE A 297 4.22 -3.84 -9.33
N LEU A 298 5.09 -4.50 -10.10
CA LEU A 298 6.18 -5.30 -9.54
C LEU A 298 7.15 -4.45 -8.72
N ALA A 299 7.54 -3.26 -9.22
CA ALA A 299 8.39 -2.32 -8.50
C ALA A 299 7.78 -1.87 -7.18
N GLY A 300 6.47 -1.55 -7.19
CA GLY A 300 5.74 -1.18 -5.98
C GLY A 300 5.68 -2.30 -4.96
N LEU A 301 5.35 -3.53 -5.39
CA LEU A 301 5.34 -4.72 -4.52
C LEU A 301 6.73 -4.99 -3.93
N PHE A 302 7.77 -4.89 -4.76
CA PHE A 302 9.16 -5.09 -4.34
C PHE A 302 9.60 -4.05 -3.30
N MET A 303 9.29 -2.76 -3.53
CA MET A 303 9.52 -1.71 -2.53
C MET A 303 8.78 -1.95 -1.22
N GLY A 304 7.52 -2.41 -1.29
CA GLY A 304 6.74 -2.73 -0.10
C GLY A 304 7.34 -3.90 0.70
N MET A 305 7.85 -4.91 0.00
CA MET A 305 8.47 -6.08 0.61
C MET A 305 9.79 -5.73 1.29
N ILE A 306 10.63 -4.95 0.63
CA ILE A 306 11.95 -4.55 1.16
C ILE A 306 11.81 -3.51 2.26
N GLY A 307 11.04 -2.42 2.02
CA GLY A 307 10.97 -1.29 2.97
C GLY A 307 10.16 -1.58 4.21
N GLN A 308 9.10 -2.39 4.12
CA GLN A 308 8.17 -2.60 5.25
C GLN A 308 7.83 -4.08 5.50
N ARG A 309 8.51 -5.03 4.83
CA ARG A 309 8.25 -6.48 4.88
C ARG A 309 6.79 -6.87 4.61
N LYS A 310 6.02 -5.99 3.93
CA LYS A 310 4.62 -6.20 3.60
C LYS A 310 4.36 -5.71 2.17
N PRO A 311 4.17 -6.63 1.21
CA PRO A 311 4.02 -6.28 -0.20
C PRO A 311 2.83 -5.35 -0.46
N LEU A 312 1.71 -5.54 0.26
CA LEU A 312 0.51 -4.71 0.10
C LEU A 312 0.73 -3.22 0.44
N LEU A 313 1.73 -2.91 1.28
CA LEU A 313 2.08 -1.53 1.59
C LEU A 313 2.82 -0.84 0.45
N GLY A 314 3.37 -1.62 -0.48
CA GLY A 314 4.02 -1.15 -1.69
C GLY A 314 3.05 -0.63 -2.75
N LEU A 315 1.80 -1.11 -2.75
CA LEU A 315 0.77 -0.68 -3.71
C LEU A 315 0.55 0.84 -3.73
N ARG A 316 0.84 1.53 -2.65
CA ARG A 316 0.74 2.99 -2.60
C ARG A 316 1.79 3.68 -3.48
N TYR A 317 2.91 3.02 -3.74
CA TYR A 317 3.98 3.54 -4.59
C TYR A 317 3.80 3.18 -6.06
N THR A 318 2.94 2.21 -6.39
CA THR A 318 2.71 1.77 -7.77
C THR A 318 2.10 2.88 -8.63
N LEU A 319 1.09 3.59 -8.13
CA LEU A 319 0.43 4.69 -8.86
C LEU A 319 1.40 5.84 -9.23
N PRO A 320 2.13 6.45 -8.28
CA PRO A 320 3.09 7.50 -8.64
C PRO A 320 4.24 6.98 -9.52
N MET A 321 4.72 5.75 -9.32
CA MET A 321 5.75 5.16 -10.18
C MET A 321 5.26 4.92 -11.60
N MET A 322 4.03 4.42 -11.75
CA MET A 322 3.41 4.25 -13.05
C MET A 322 3.26 5.60 -13.78
N ALA A 323 2.79 6.65 -13.08
CA ALA A 323 2.65 7.97 -13.66
C ALA A 323 4.00 8.53 -14.13
N VAL A 324 5.05 8.39 -13.33
CA VAL A 324 6.40 8.87 -13.68
C VAL A 324 6.99 8.05 -14.84
N SER A 325 6.86 6.72 -14.85
CA SER A 325 7.38 5.87 -15.92
C SER A 325 6.70 6.13 -17.26
N VAL A 326 5.38 6.36 -17.27
CA VAL A 326 4.64 6.75 -18.47
C VAL A 326 5.07 8.14 -18.96
N LEU A 327 5.28 9.09 -18.04
CA LEU A 327 5.77 10.42 -18.38
C LEU A 327 7.19 10.35 -19.00
N VAL A 328 8.09 9.58 -18.40
CA VAL A 328 9.44 9.36 -18.92
C VAL A 328 9.40 8.73 -20.32
N PHE A 329 8.54 7.73 -20.51
CA PHE A 329 8.35 7.09 -21.81
C PHE A 329 7.90 8.11 -22.87
N TRP A 330 6.90 8.93 -22.57
CA TRP A 330 6.35 9.93 -23.47
C TRP A 330 7.36 11.03 -23.82
N VAL A 331 8.07 11.55 -22.82
CA VAL A 331 9.14 12.54 -23.02
C VAL A 331 10.28 11.94 -23.88
N SER A 332 10.64 10.68 -23.63
CA SER A 332 11.68 10.00 -24.42
C SER A 332 11.27 9.80 -25.87
N GLN A 333 10.01 9.46 -26.14
CA GLN A 333 9.49 9.39 -27.51
C GLN A 333 9.55 10.75 -28.22
N LEU A 334 9.05 11.81 -27.60
CA LEU A 334 9.10 13.16 -28.16
C LEU A 334 10.53 13.60 -28.49
N PHE A 335 11.47 13.28 -27.60
CA PHE A 335 12.88 13.60 -27.82
C PHE A 335 13.47 12.84 -29.00
N LEU A 336 13.18 11.52 -29.07
CA LEU A 336 13.65 10.67 -30.17
C LEU A 336 13.02 11.03 -31.52
N GLU A 337 11.73 11.32 -31.56
CA GLU A 337 11.05 11.80 -32.76
C GLU A 337 11.62 13.15 -33.26
N GLY A 338 11.90 14.08 -32.34
CA GLY A 338 12.55 15.35 -32.68
C GLY A 338 13.96 15.19 -33.22
N LEU A 339 14.70 14.18 -32.77
CA LEU A 339 16.07 13.90 -33.16
C LEU A 339 16.13 13.13 -34.51
N LEU A 340 15.19 12.23 -34.73
CA LEU A 340 15.10 11.36 -35.91
C LEU A 340 14.25 11.98 -37.04
N GLY A 341 13.31 12.89 -36.70
CA GLY A 341 12.50 13.63 -37.68
C GLY A 341 13.17 14.89 -38.22
N ALA A 342 14.34 15.27 -37.69
CA ALA A 342 15.14 16.40 -38.17
C ALA A 342 16.21 16.00 -39.23
N THR A 343 16.28 14.69 -39.57
CA THR A 343 17.11 14.16 -40.67
C THR A 343 16.25 13.63 -41.79
#